data_47f5907fc642ef0e44f7c2e121395ba3
#
_entry.id   47f5907fc642ef0e44f7c2e121395ba3
#
_cell.length_a   1.000
_cell.length_b   1.000
_cell.length_c   1.000
_cell.angle_alpha   90.00
_cell.angle_beta   90.00
_cell.angle_gamma   90.00
#
_symmetry.space_group_name_H-M   'P 1'
#
loop_
_entity.id
_entity.type
_entity.pdbx_description
1 polymer ?
#
loop_
_entity_poly.entity_id
_entity_poly.type
_entity_poly.pdbx_seq_one_letter_code
_entity_poly.pdbx_strand_id
1 'polypeptide(L)'
;MVRIKRAYDPPERGDGRRLLVERLWPRGMKKETLALDGWLKEVAPSTELRQWFGHRVERWAEFRLSYRRELDENPAGWRPILEAAGRGPVTLLYSARDTEHNGALVLQEYLIDHLRESSRRAKV
;
A
#
# COMPACT_ATOMS: atom_id res chain seq x y z
N MET A 1 4.49 1.43 12.44
CA MET A 1 3.23 0.73 12.18
C MET A 1 2.68 1.11 10.81
N VAL A 2 2.27 0.12 10.03
CA VAL A 2 1.72 0.34 8.70
C VAL A 2 0.25 -0.07 8.70
N ARG A 3 -0.62 0.88 8.41
CA ARG A 3 -2.06 0.67 8.33
C ARG A 3 -2.54 0.82 6.90
N ILE A 4 -3.71 0.27 6.60
CA ILE A 4 -4.40 0.55 5.34
C ILE A 4 -5.74 1.19 5.65
N LYS A 5 -6.22 2.02 4.72
CA LYS A 5 -7.46 2.75 4.90
C LYS A 5 -8.02 3.13 3.52
N ARG A 6 -9.33 3.12 3.38
CA ARG A 6 -9.92 3.59 2.13
C ARG A 6 -9.70 5.11 2.01
N ALA A 7 -9.40 5.54 0.79
CA ALA A 7 -9.21 6.96 0.50
C ALA A 7 -10.46 7.80 0.83
N TYR A 8 -11.62 7.15 0.82
CA TYR A 8 -12.91 7.82 1.08
C TYR A 8 -13.24 7.97 2.58
N ASP A 9 -12.48 7.31 3.44
CA ASP A 9 -12.66 7.44 4.89
C ASP A 9 -12.02 8.75 5.37
N PRO A 10 -12.59 9.40 6.40
CA PRO A 10 -12.08 10.70 6.86
C PRO A 10 -10.65 10.60 7.40
N PRO A 11 -9.81 11.64 7.15
CA PRO A 11 -8.49 11.70 7.78
C PRO A 11 -8.61 11.77 9.30
N GLU A 12 -7.66 11.10 9.98
CA GLU A 12 -7.58 11.08 11.42
C GLU A 12 -6.14 11.35 11.86
N ARG A 13 -5.96 11.87 13.07
CA ARG A 13 -4.62 12.15 13.61
C ARG A 13 -3.75 10.91 13.69
N GLY A 14 -4.35 9.77 14.03
CA GLY A 14 -3.63 8.51 14.15
C GLY A 14 -3.13 7.94 12.83
N ASP A 15 -3.55 8.50 11.68
CA ASP A 15 -3.11 8.04 10.38
C ASP A 15 -1.61 8.24 10.15
N GLY A 16 -1.00 9.23 10.80
CA GLY A 16 0.37 9.57 10.53
C GLY A 16 0.56 10.03 9.09
N ARG A 17 1.59 9.52 8.41
CA ARG A 17 1.81 9.85 7.01
C ARG A 17 0.79 9.12 6.15
N ARG A 18 0.09 9.89 5.32
CA ARG A 18 -0.97 9.37 4.44
C ARG A 18 -0.43 9.27 3.03
N LEU A 19 -0.30 8.05 2.54
CA LEU A 19 0.32 7.77 1.23
C LEU A 19 -0.66 7.04 0.33
N LEU A 20 -0.98 7.63 -0.82
CA LEU A 20 -1.81 6.96 -1.82
C LEU A 20 -0.91 6.01 -2.61
N VAL A 21 -1.24 4.72 -2.58
CA VAL A 21 -0.42 3.68 -3.22
C VAL A 21 -1.14 3.05 -4.41
N GLU A 22 -1.67 3.93 -5.27
CA GLU A 22 -2.38 3.55 -6.48
C GLU A 22 -1.92 4.38 -7.66
N ARG A 23 -2.10 3.86 -8.87
CA ARG A 23 -1.69 4.58 -10.08
C ARG A 23 -2.69 5.64 -10.51
N LEU A 24 -3.94 5.50 -10.09
CA LEU A 24 -5.01 6.43 -10.45
C LEU A 24 -5.49 7.21 -9.22
N TRP A 25 -5.89 8.46 -9.45
CA TRP A 25 -6.48 9.30 -8.42
C TRP A 25 -7.86 8.74 -8.04
N PRO A 26 -8.21 8.71 -6.75
CA PRO A 26 -9.55 8.25 -6.34
C PRO A 26 -10.65 9.13 -6.93
N ARG A 27 -11.61 8.49 -7.58
CA ARG A 27 -12.70 9.20 -8.27
C ARG A 27 -13.48 10.08 -7.31
N GLY A 28 -13.68 11.34 -7.68
CA GLY A 28 -14.49 12.29 -6.92
C GLY A 28 -13.83 12.90 -5.70
N MET A 29 -12.58 12.52 -5.39
CA MET A 29 -11.87 13.06 -4.23
C MET A 29 -11.15 14.35 -4.57
N LYS A 30 -11.33 15.37 -3.72
CA LYS A 30 -10.57 16.61 -3.81
C LYS A 30 -9.23 16.45 -3.08
N LYS A 31 -8.21 17.12 -3.58
CA LYS A 31 -6.88 17.09 -2.98
C LYS A 31 -6.90 17.46 -1.50
N GLU A 32 -7.61 18.50 -1.14
CA GLU A 32 -7.72 18.98 0.23
C GLU A 32 -8.39 17.96 1.15
N THR A 33 -9.41 17.28 0.64
CA THR A 33 -10.16 16.28 1.40
C THR A 33 -9.32 15.03 1.63
N LEU A 34 -8.55 14.62 0.62
CA LEU A 34 -7.72 13.42 0.71
C LEU A 34 -6.55 13.60 1.66
N ALA A 35 -6.04 14.81 1.79
CA ALA A 35 -4.97 15.18 2.73
C ALA A 35 -3.76 14.25 2.64
N LEU A 36 -3.18 14.12 1.46
CA LEU A 36 -2.02 13.25 1.23
C LEU A 36 -0.71 13.89 1.64
N ASP A 37 0.18 13.07 2.17
CA ASP A 37 1.60 13.39 2.33
C ASP A 37 2.41 12.93 1.12
N GLY A 38 1.87 12.02 0.32
CA GLY A 38 2.50 11.58 -0.91
C GLY A 38 1.60 10.70 -1.76
N TRP A 39 1.87 10.71 -3.06
CA TRP A 39 1.22 9.83 -4.03
C TRP A 39 2.29 8.97 -4.69
N LEU A 40 2.33 7.69 -4.32
CA LEU A 40 3.37 6.75 -4.75
C LEU A 40 2.82 5.81 -5.82
N LYS A 41 2.80 6.28 -7.06
CA LYS A 41 2.26 5.51 -8.20
C LYS A 41 3.08 4.26 -8.48
N GLU A 42 4.40 4.38 -8.38
CA GLU A 42 5.32 3.34 -8.83
C GLU A 42 5.35 2.11 -7.91
N VAL A 43 4.85 2.23 -6.68
CA VAL A 43 4.79 1.10 -5.76
C VAL A 43 3.54 0.25 -5.98
N ALA A 44 2.54 0.79 -6.68
CA ALA A 44 1.29 0.08 -6.97
C ALA A 44 1.53 -1.10 -7.92
N PRO A 45 0.61 -2.07 -7.96
CA PRO A 45 0.70 -3.14 -8.95
C PRO A 45 0.76 -2.56 -10.37
N SER A 46 1.46 -3.25 -11.26
CA SER A 46 1.52 -2.84 -12.66
C SER A 46 0.12 -2.71 -13.24
N THR A 47 0.00 -1.89 -14.28
CA THR A 47 -1.28 -1.71 -14.98
C THR A 47 -1.80 -3.05 -15.51
N GLU A 48 -0.90 -3.89 -16.06
CA GLU A 48 -1.26 -5.22 -16.57
C GLU A 48 -1.80 -6.11 -15.46
N LEU A 49 -1.13 -6.15 -14.32
CA LEU A 49 -1.56 -6.98 -13.20
C LEU A 49 -2.89 -6.49 -12.61
N ARG A 50 -3.04 -5.18 -12.48
CA ARG A 50 -4.28 -4.58 -11.98
C ARG A 50 -5.46 -4.92 -12.89
N GLN A 51 -5.28 -4.80 -14.20
CA GLN A 51 -6.32 -5.10 -15.17
C GLN A 51 -6.67 -6.60 -15.17
N TRP A 52 -5.64 -7.44 -15.10
CA TRP A 52 -5.86 -8.89 -15.04
C TRP A 52 -6.65 -9.29 -13.80
N PHE A 53 -6.32 -8.72 -12.64
CA PHE A 53 -7.05 -9.01 -11.41
C PHE A 53 -8.51 -8.57 -11.51
N GLY A 54 -8.77 -7.34 -11.97
CA GLY A 54 -10.11 -6.82 -12.22
C GLY A 54 -11.09 -6.99 -11.08
N HIS A 55 -10.62 -6.95 -9.83
CA HIS A 55 -11.42 -7.17 -8.61
C HIS A 55 -12.09 -8.55 -8.57
N ARG A 56 -11.51 -9.54 -9.22
CA ARG A 56 -12.02 -10.92 -9.22
C ARG A 56 -11.41 -11.69 -8.06
N VAL A 57 -12.25 -12.04 -7.08
CA VAL A 57 -11.80 -12.71 -5.85
C VAL A 57 -11.15 -14.07 -6.14
N GLU A 58 -11.64 -14.79 -7.18
CA GLU A 58 -11.05 -16.05 -7.58
C GLU A 58 -9.61 -15.94 -8.08
N ARG A 59 -9.16 -14.74 -8.41
CA ARG A 59 -7.78 -14.45 -8.84
C ARG A 59 -6.90 -13.93 -7.71
N TRP A 60 -7.44 -13.82 -6.51
CA TRP A 60 -6.75 -13.17 -5.39
C TRP A 60 -5.42 -13.81 -5.03
N ALA A 61 -5.39 -15.13 -4.88
CA ALA A 61 -4.15 -15.83 -4.49
C ALA A 61 -3.02 -15.59 -5.49
N GLU A 62 -3.34 -15.69 -6.80
CA GLU A 62 -2.36 -15.44 -7.86
C GLU A 62 -1.97 -13.97 -7.95
N PHE A 63 -2.92 -13.06 -7.75
CA PHE A 63 -2.63 -11.63 -7.70
C PHE A 63 -1.63 -11.30 -6.60
N ARG A 64 -1.83 -11.84 -5.40
CA ARG A 64 -0.91 -11.62 -4.28
C ARG A 64 0.51 -12.05 -4.62
N LEU A 65 0.67 -13.25 -5.16
CA LEU A 65 1.98 -13.77 -5.54
C LEU A 65 2.64 -12.91 -6.61
N SER A 66 1.88 -12.53 -7.63
CA SER A 66 2.40 -11.73 -8.73
C SER A 66 2.81 -10.33 -8.26
N TYR A 67 1.99 -9.70 -7.42
CA TYR A 67 2.33 -8.37 -6.89
C TYR A 67 3.56 -8.43 -5.99
N ARG A 68 3.69 -9.45 -5.15
CA ARG A 68 4.89 -9.61 -4.31
C ARG A 68 6.15 -9.77 -5.16
N ARG A 69 6.06 -10.46 -6.30
CA ARG A 69 7.19 -10.54 -7.24
C ARG A 69 7.53 -9.18 -7.83
N GLU A 70 6.52 -8.39 -8.18
CA GLU A 70 6.77 -7.03 -8.67
C GLU A 70 7.46 -6.19 -7.60
N LEU A 71 7.04 -6.32 -6.34
CA LEU A 71 7.66 -5.60 -5.23
C LEU A 71 9.11 -6.04 -5.01
N ASP A 72 9.40 -7.33 -5.13
CA ASP A 72 10.77 -7.85 -5.01
C ASP A 72 11.71 -7.19 -6.02
N GLU A 73 11.19 -6.86 -7.20
CA GLU A 73 11.96 -6.22 -8.26
C GLU A 73 11.98 -4.69 -8.17
N ASN A 74 11.27 -4.11 -7.20
CA ASN A 74 11.11 -2.67 -7.10
C ASN A 74 11.35 -2.12 -5.69
N PRO A 75 12.54 -2.37 -5.10
CA PRO A 75 12.81 -1.86 -3.74
C PRO A 75 12.78 -0.33 -3.64
N ALA A 76 13.14 0.37 -4.72
CA ALA A 76 13.06 1.84 -4.73
C ALA A 76 11.64 2.35 -4.49
N GLY A 77 10.62 1.56 -4.85
CA GLY A 77 9.23 1.94 -4.65
C GLY A 77 8.76 1.81 -3.21
N TRP A 78 9.19 0.78 -2.49
CA TRP A 78 8.67 0.53 -1.14
C TRP A 78 9.63 0.88 0.00
N ARG A 79 10.95 0.98 -0.23
CA ARG A 79 11.91 1.37 0.82
C ARG A 79 11.57 2.69 1.50
N PRO A 80 11.18 3.75 0.77
CA PRO A 80 10.81 5.00 1.42
C PRO A 80 9.64 4.85 2.41
N ILE A 81 8.73 3.91 2.13
CA ILE A 81 7.60 3.62 3.04
C ILE A 81 8.13 2.96 4.31
N LEU A 82 9.06 2.00 4.19
CA LEU A 82 9.69 1.36 5.35
C LEU A 82 10.41 2.38 6.23
N GLU A 83 11.14 3.30 5.61
CA GLU A 83 11.84 4.35 6.35
C GLU A 83 10.87 5.24 7.10
N ALA A 84 9.77 5.63 6.45
CA ALA A 84 8.73 6.43 7.10
C ALA A 84 8.09 5.66 8.26
N ALA A 85 7.82 4.36 8.08
CA ALA A 85 7.23 3.51 9.11
C ALA A 85 8.14 3.35 10.33
N GLY A 86 9.45 3.44 10.14
CA GLY A 86 10.42 3.42 11.23
C GLY A 86 10.42 4.70 12.06
N ARG A 87 9.83 5.78 11.55
CA ARG A 87 9.77 7.08 12.23
C ARG A 87 8.42 7.36 12.88
N GLY A 88 7.38 6.65 12.48
CA GLY A 88 6.03 6.85 13.02
C GLY A 88 4.97 6.11 12.21
N PRO A 89 3.69 6.34 12.52
CA PRO A 89 2.60 5.67 11.81
C PRO A 89 2.56 6.06 10.33
N VAL A 90 2.23 5.08 9.49
CA VAL A 90 2.01 5.27 8.07
C VAL A 90 0.69 4.63 7.70
N THR A 91 -0.12 5.32 6.92
CA THR A 91 -1.38 4.80 6.41
C THR A 91 -1.34 4.76 4.88
N LEU A 92 -1.50 3.56 4.33
CA LEU A 92 -1.57 3.35 2.89
C LEU A 92 -3.03 3.49 2.45
N LEU A 93 -3.29 4.39 1.51
CA LEU A 93 -4.64 4.69 1.05
C LEU A 93 -4.92 3.99 -0.26
N TYR A 94 -6.13 3.45 -0.38
CA TYR A 94 -6.61 2.77 -1.58
C TYR A 94 -8.07 3.13 -1.83
N SER A 95 -8.56 2.91 -3.06
CA SER A 95 -9.92 3.31 -3.46
C SER A 95 -10.89 2.14 -3.60
N ALA A 96 -10.41 0.90 -3.65
CA ALA A 96 -11.28 -0.28 -3.82
C ALA A 96 -12.33 -0.38 -2.72
N ARG A 97 -13.51 -0.88 -3.08
CA ARG A 97 -14.58 -1.15 -2.11
C ARG A 97 -14.30 -2.37 -1.26
N ASP A 98 -13.62 -3.36 -1.85
CA ASP A 98 -13.27 -4.60 -1.17
C ASP A 98 -12.07 -4.35 -0.25
N THR A 99 -12.32 -4.39 1.06
CA THR A 99 -11.29 -4.13 2.07
C THR A 99 -10.41 -5.36 2.34
N GLU A 100 -10.79 -6.51 1.82
CA GLU A 100 -10.06 -7.77 2.05
C GLU A 100 -9.25 -8.25 0.84
N HIS A 101 -9.50 -7.68 -0.35
CA HIS A 101 -8.86 -8.11 -1.59
C HIS A 101 -8.43 -6.87 -2.40
N ASN A 102 -7.35 -6.26 -1.99
CA ASN A 102 -6.82 -5.06 -2.65
C ASN A 102 -5.30 -5.01 -2.58
N GLY A 103 -4.70 -4.21 -3.47
CA GLY A 103 -3.25 -4.09 -3.54
C GLY A 103 -2.61 -3.52 -2.28
N ALA A 104 -3.28 -2.57 -1.62
CA ALA A 104 -2.73 -1.97 -0.40
C ALA A 104 -2.56 -3.01 0.70
N LEU A 105 -3.47 -3.98 0.79
CA LEU A 105 -3.36 -5.06 1.77
C LEU A 105 -2.12 -5.92 1.52
N VAL A 106 -1.85 -6.25 0.26
CA VAL A 106 -0.65 -7.03 -0.10
C VAL A 106 0.60 -6.23 0.23
N LEU A 107 0.62 -4.96 -0.10
CA LEU A 107 1.75 -4.08 0.20
C LEU A 107 1.98 -3.98 1.71
N GLN A 108 0.91 -3.82 2.49
CA GLN A 108 1.00 -3.79 3.95
C GLN A 108 1.65 -5.08 4.48
N GLU A 109 1.18 -6.24 4.05
CA GLU A 109 1.73 -7.52 4.46
C GLU A 109 3.22 -7.63 4.11
N TYR A 110 3.57 -7.21 2.89
CA TYR A 110 4.95 -7.23 2.41
C TYR A 110 5.86 -6.36 3.28
N LEU A 111 5.42 -5.15 3.58
CA LEU A 111 6.18 -4.22 4.41
C LEU A 111 6.33 -4.71 5.85
N ILE A 112 5.27 -5.28 6.42
CA ILE A 112 5.31 -5.85 7.77
C ILE A 112 6.31 -7.01 7.84
N ASP A 113 6.35 -7.86 6.82
CA ASP A 113 7.32 -8.95 6.76
C ASP A 113 8.76 -8.41 6.77
N HIS A 114 9.03 -7.36 6.01
CA HIS A 114 10.36 -6.72 6.00
C HIS A 114 10.72 -6.08 7.35
N LEU A 115 9.76 -5.44 8.02
CA LEU A 115 9.98 -4.84 9.34
C LEU A 115 10.31 -5.92 10.37
N ARG A 116 9.65 -7.08 10.31
CA ARG A 116 9.92 -8.21 11.19
C ARG A 116 11.32 -8.78 10.97
N GLU A 117 11.75 -8.91 9.73
CA GLU A 117 13.09 -9.38 9.40
C GLU A 117 14.16 -8.43 9.93
N SER A 118 13.98 -7.12 9.73
CA SER A 118 14.90 -6.11 10.24
C SER A 118 14.99 -6.18 11.76
N SER A 119 13.87 -6.37 12.45
CA SER A 119 13.82 -6.51 13.90
C SER A 119 14.58 -7.76 14.38
N ARG A 120 14.45 -8.88 13.68
CA ARG A 120 15.18 -10.11 13.99
C ARG A 120 16.68 -9.93 13.83
N ARG A 121 17.12 -9.28 12.75
CA ARG A 121 18.53 -9.02 12.49
C ARG A 121 19.14 -8.14 13.57
N ALA A 122 18.38 -7.14 14.06
CA ALA A 122 18.85 -6.24 15.09
C ALA A 122 19.05 -6.92 16.45
N LYS A 123 18.43 -8.07 16.67
CA LYS A 123 18.55 -8.84 17.92
C LYS A 123 19.70 -9.85 17.93
N VAL A 124 20.36 -10.05 16.83
CA VAL A 124 21.46 -11.03 16.72
C VAL A 124 22.79 -10.45 17.15
#